data_a9343ea7dda0f54a27821ed4c35df926
#
_entry.id   a9343ea7dda0f54a27821ed4c35df926
#
_cell.length_a   1.000
_cell.length_b   1.000
_cell.length_c   1.000
_cell.angle_alpha   90.00
_cell.angle_beta   90.00
_cell.angle_gamma   90.00
#
_symmetry.space_group_name_H-M   'P 1'
#
loop_
_entity.id
_entity.type
_entity.pdbx_description
1 polymer ?
#
loop_
_entity_poly.entity_id
_entity_poly.type
_entity_poly.pdbx_seq_one_letter_code
_entity_poly.pdbx_strand_id
1 'polypeptide(L)'
;MKPLFTILFLLIVQIFSAQEEDYDYANGVFHFEENKTQKIFTDWARIRQSPNVNAQILDSLKTNQSILILKKDEKILKLGERRANWYKISYQKGDEISEGYVWGGNLAMGYRNKNGYDFLFGLTKTINKKDKQYPEINIQQNIAAIKVVEGSTLVDEVSFETGSGESLSYGTFNIESNHKLQNVELTLKATVSGEACGIASYDQYVLFKDKKLIALPQLMNVGDADVYYHSEEFIFPNDKGGIPNAFIFKMEEMEKDDKDREKKKKASKTYLWNGSSYKLK
;
A
#
# COMPACT_ATOMS: atom_id res chain seq x y z
N MET A 1 80.49 4.41 -4.99
CA MET A 1 79.29 3.87 -5.66
C MET A 1 78.21 3.60 -4.58
N LYS A 2 77.15 4.42 -4.50
CA LYS A 2 76.06 4.21 -3.56
C LYS A 2 74.89 3.63 -4.35
N PRO A 3 74.20 2.57 -3.90
CA PRO A 3 73.06 2.06 -4.58
C PRO A 3 71.81 2.90 -4.18
N LEU A 4 71.05 3.36 -5.18
CA LEU A 4 69.84 4.06 -5.11
C LEU A 4 68.72 3.03 -4.86
N PHE A 5 68.12 3.05 -3.66
CA PHE A 5 66.92 2.26 -3.34
C PHE A 5 65.70 2.97 -3.86
N THR A 6 65.13 2.48 -4.94
CA THR A 6 63.86 2.95 -5.47
C THR A 6 62.72 2.23 -4.72
N ILE A 7 62.04 2.92 -3.80
CA ILE A 7 60.84 2.43 -3.13
C ILE A 7 59.66 2.64 -4.07
N LEU A 8 59.17 1.52 -4.62
CA LEU A 8 57.94 1.48 -5.40
C LEU A 8 56.77 1.49 -4.45
N PHE A 9 56.10 2.64 -4.36
CA PHE A 9 54.87 2.80 -3.57
C PHE A 9 53.69 2.23 -4.37
N LEU A 10 53.28 0.99 -4.05
CA LEU A 10 52.06 0.39 -4.60
C LEU A 10 50.86 1.07 -3.95
N LEU A 11 50.21 2.00 -4.67
CA LEU A 11 48.93 2.55 -4.34
C LEU A 11 47.86 1.45 -4.57
N ILE A 12 47.46 0.77 -3.50
CA ILE A 12 46.29 -0.09 -3.51
C ILE A 12 45.08 0.85 -3.47
N VAL A 13 44.52 1.13 -4.64
CA VAL A 13 43.18 1.75 -4.74
C VAL A 13 42.17 0.70 -4.29
N GLN A 14 41.77 0.76 -3.05
CA GLN A 14 40.56 0.04 -2.60
C GLN A 14 39.38 0.69 -3.29
N ILE A 15 38.89 0.01 -4.32
CA ILE A 15 37.54 0.30 -4.87
C ILE A 15 36.57 -0.14 -3.78
N PHE A 16 36.16 0.79 -2.95
CA PHE A 16 34.95 0.61 -2.18
C PHE A 16 33.82 0.53 -3.21
N SER A 17 33.43 -0.67 -3.59
CA SER A 17 32.07 -0.92 -4.02
C SER A 17 31.19 -0.45 -2.88
N ALA A 18 30.58 0.71 -3.02
CA ALA A 18 29.38 1.00 -2.26
C ALA A 18 28.39 -0.10 -2.67
N GLN A 19 28.32 -1.17 -1.87
CA GLN A 19 27.14 -2.01 -1.87
C GLN A 19 26.01 -1.02 -1.54
N GLU A 20 25.14 -0.77 -2.51
CA GLU A 20 23.81 -0.26 -2.19
C GLU A 20 23.30 -1.21 -1.11
N GLU A 21 23.20 -0.72 0.11
CA GLU A 21 22.50 -1.44 1.17
C GLU A 21 21.12 -1.73 0.59
N ASP A 22 20.86 -2.99 0.37
CA ASP A 22 19.57 -3.47 -0.13
C ASP A 22 18.60 -3.27 1.04
N TYR A 23 18.01 -2.06 1.10
CA TYR A 23 17.05 -1.71 2.15
C TYR A 23 15.95 -2.75 2.18
N ASP A 24 15.73 -3.31 3.36
CA ASP A 24 14.83 -4.43 3.65
C ASP A 24 13.34 -4.04 3.54
N TYR A 25 13.01 -3.06 2.68
CA TYR A 25 11.66 -2.53 2.54
C TYR A 25 11.04 -2.95 1.22
N ALA A 26 9.98 -3.72 1.32
CA ALA A 26 9.09 -4.03 0.22
C ALA A 26 8.23 -2.80 -0.14
N ASN A 27 8.75 -1.82 -0.89
CA ASN A 27 8.03 -0.62 -1.32
C ASN A 27 7.26 0.10 -0.20
N GLY A 28 7.79 0.08 1.02
CA GLY A 28 7.19 0.54 2.25
C GLY A 28 7.48 -0.42 3.41
N VAL A 29 7.31 0.04 4.63
CA VAL A 29 7.50 -0.79 5.84
C VAL A 29 6.27 -1.66 6.02
N PHE A 30 6.30 -2.85 5.44
CA PHE A 30 5.23 -3.82 5.63
C PHE A 30 5.80 -5.24 5.79
N HIS A 31 5.54 -5.84 6.94
CA HIS A 31 5.93 -7.20 7.25
C HIS A 31 4.72 -8.02 7.70
N PHE A 32 4.62 -9.23 7.16
CA PHE A 32 3.62 -10.18 7.63
C PHE A 32 4.11 -10.82 8.94
N GLU A 33 3.28 -10.74 9.98
CA GLU A 33 3.59 -11.31 11.29
C GLU A 33 3.58 -12.83 11.24
N GLU A 34 4.54 -13.44 11.93
CA GLU A 34 4.60 -14.90 12.12
C GLU A 34 3.40 -15.40 12.95
N ASN A 35 2.94 -16.61 12.66
CA ASN A 35 1.77 -17.24 13.26
C ASN A 35 0.44 -16.49 13.01
N LYS A 36 0.38 -15.66 11.99
CA LYS A 36 -0.85 -15.00 11.54
C LYS A 36 -1.33 -15.58 10.22
N THR A 37 -2.65 -15.71 10.12
CA THR A 37 -3.31 -16.06 8.84
C THR A 37 -3.26 -14.88 7.90
N GLN A 38 -2.95 -15.17 6.63
CA GLN A 38 -3.00 -14.21 5.54
C GLN A 38 -3.78 -14.78 4.35
N LYS A 39 -4.09 -13.92 3.39
CA LYS A 39 -4.82 -14.26 2.18
C LYS A 39 -3.94 -14.02 0.94
N ILE A 40 -4.08 -14.88 -0.05
CA ILE A 40 -3.53 -14.63 -1.38
C ILE A 40 -4.29 -13.47 -2.02
N PHE A 41 -3.56 -12.46 -2.49
CA PHE A 41 -4.11 -11.27 -3.13
C PHE A 41 -4.09 -11.34 -4.65
N THR A 42 -3.00 -11.89 -5.23
CA THR A 42 -2.85 -12.07 -6.68
C THR A 42 -3.76 -13.19 -7.19
N ASP A 43 -4.04 -13.21 -8.49
CA ASP A 43 -4.89 -14.26 -9.08
C ASP A 43 -4.31 -15.64 -8.84
N TRP A 44 -2.98 -15.74 -8.87
CA TRP A 44 -2.21 -16.96 -8.59
C TRP A 44 -0.94 -16.64 -7.84
N ALA A 45 -0.65 -17.40 -6.79
CA ALA A 45 0.62 -17.38 -6.07
C ALA A 45 1.28 -18.76 -6.16
N ARG A 46 2.46 -18.82 -6.77
CA ARG A 46 3.26 -20.06 -6.82
C ARG A 46 3.89 -20.33 -5.47
N ILE A 47 3.68 -21.53 -4.95
CA ILE A 47 4.32 -22.00 -3.72
C ILE A 47 5.53 -22.84 -4.13
N ARG A 48 6.68 -22.53 -3.56
CA ARG A 48 7.96 -23.10 -3.96
C ARG A 48 8.64 -23.84 -2.82
N GLN A 49 9.53 -24.76 -3.19
CA GLN A 49 10.30 -25.57 -2.23
C GLN A 49 11.30 -24.73 -1.43
N SER A 50 11.82 -23.66 -1.99
CA SER A 50 12.74 -22.73 -1.33
C SER A 50 12.50 -21.29 -1.78
N PRO A 51 13.00 -20.26 -1.05
CA PRO A 51 12.80 -18.83 -1.37
C PRO A 51 13.64 -18.40 -2.60
N ASN A 52 13.28 -18.93 -3.76
CA ASN A 52 13.94 -18.70 -5.03
C ASN A 52 12.98 -18.88 -6.20
N VAL A 53 13.02 -17.97 -7.18
CA VAL A 53 12.19 -18.04 -8.40
C VAL A 53 12.42 -19.26 -9.26
N ASN A 54 13.61 -19.86 -9.19
CA ASN A 54 13.99 -21.06 -9.94
C ASN A 54 13.75 -22.34 -9.15
N ALA A 55 13.32 -22.27 -7.87
CA ALA A 55 13.01 -23.44 -7.08
C ALA A 55 11.79 -24.17 -7.63
N GLN A 56 11.72 -25.47 -7.36
CA GLN A 56 10.58 -26.31 -7.73
C GLN A 56 9.26 -25.71 -7.24
N ILE A 57 8.27 -25.67 -8.11
CA ILE A 57 6.91 -25.29 -7.76
C ILE A 57 6.23 -26.50 -7.11
N LEU A 58 5.79 -26.34 -5.87
CA LEU A 58 5.08 -27.37 -5.12
C LEU A 58 3.57 -27.28 -5.35
N ASP A 59 3.06 -26.04 -5.53
CA ASP A 59 1.64 -25.76 -5.71
C ASP A 59 1.40 -24.36 -6.28
N SER A 60 0.13 -24.04 -6.55
CA SER A 60 -0.34 -22.71 -6.95
C SER A 60 -1.66 -22.39 -6.25
N LEU A 61 -1.65 -21.34 -5.43
CA LEU A 61 -2.82 -20.89 -4.68
C LEU A 61 -3.51 -19.74 -5.40
N LYS A 62 -4.84 -19.72 -5.33
CA LYS A 62 -5.70 -18.69 -5.94
C LYS A 62 -5.98 -17.55 -4.97
N THR A 63 -6.46 -16.43 -5.53
CA THR A 63 -6.99 -15.29 -4.76
C THR A 63 -7.89 -15.78 -3.62
N ASN A 64 -7.76 -15.13 -2.47
CA ASN A 64 -8.52 -15.38 -1.25
C ASN A 64 -8.21 -16.70 -0.52
N GLN A 65 -7.37 -17.60 -1.04
CA GLN A 65 -6.95 -18.75 -0.27
C GLN A 65 -6.16 -18.33 0.98
N SER A 66 -6.48 -18.97 2.09
CA SER A 66 -5.83 -18.70 3.38
C SER A 66 -4.52 -19.46 3.49
N ILE A 67 -3.55 -18.82 4.09
CA ILE A 67 -2.24 -19.37 4.46
C ILE A 67 -1.91 -18.97 5.87
N LEU A 68 -1.06 -19.72 6.55
CA LEU A 68 -0.46 -19.35 7.82
C LEU A 68 1.00 -18.93 7.56
N ILE A 69 1.39 -17.76 7.99
CA ILE A 69 2.79 -17.31 7.96
C ILE A 69 3.55 -18.06 9.06
N LEU A 70 4.57 -18.84 8.68
CA LEU A 70 5.41 -19.57 9.62
C LEU A 70 6.66 -18.77 9.96
N LYS A 71 7.28 -18.15 8.94
CA LYS A 71 8.52 -17.39 9.13
C LYS A 71 8.76 -16.43 7.97
N LYS A 72 9.23 -15.21 8.25
CA LYS A 72 9.82 -14.32 7.26
C LYS A 72 11.20 -14.86 6.86
N ASP A 73 11.51 -14.92 5.57
CA ASP A 73 12.85 -15.18 5.04
C ASP A 73 13.56 -13.85 4.77
N GLU A 74 14.86 -13.81 4.97
CA GLU A 74 15.66 -12.59 4.75
C GLU A 74 15.82 -12.25 3.28
N LYS A 75 15.61 -13.21 2.37
CA LYS A 75 15.76 -13.00 0.93
C LYS A 75 14.64 -12.12 0.40
N ILE A 76 15.04 -11.05 -0.27
CA ILE A 76 14.16 -10.15 -1.01
C ILE A 76 14.19 -10.54 -2.48
N LEU A 77 13.03 -10.50 -3.12
CA LEU A 77 12.88 -10.66 -4.55
C LEU A 77 12.26 -9.39 -5.14
N LYS A 78 12.92 -8.84 -6.16
CA LYS A 78 12.35 -7.80 -7.01
C LYS A 78 11.67 -8.43 -8.23
N LEU A 79 10.38 -8.18 -8.39
CA LEU A 79 9.60 -8.53 -9.59
C LEU A 79 9.02 -7.25 -10.22
N GLY A 80 9.52 -6.88 -11.40
CA GLY A 80 9.32 -5.55 -11.94
C GLY A 80 9.95 -4.52 -10.99
N GLU A 81 9.18 -3.52 -10.60
CA GLU A 81 9.61 -2.53 -9.62
C GLU A 81 9.19 -2.87 -8.17
N ARG A 82 8.46 -3.96 -7.96
CA ARG A 82 8.02 -4.39 -6.62
C ARG A 82 9.09 -5.24 -5.94
N ARG A 83 9.37 -4.92 -4.68
CA ARG A 83 10.25 -5.72 -3.80
C ARG A 83 9.43 -6.32 -2.67
N ALA A 84 9.69 -7.56 -2.31
CA ALA A 84 9.11 -8.21 -1.14
C ALA A 84 9.97 -9.37 -0.67
N ASN A 85 9.93 -9.64 0.63
CA ASN A 85 10.53 -10.82 1.21
C ASN A 85 9.79 -12.09 0.77
N TRP A 86 10.48 -13.21 0.85
CA TRP A 86 9.84 -14.52 0.86
C TRP A 86 9.34 -14.85 2.25
N TYR A 87 8.30 -15.68 2.29
CA TYR A 87 7.73 -16.18 3.53
C TYR A 87 7.57 -17.69 3.47
N LYS A 88 8.05 -18.39 4.51
CA LYS A 88 7.69 -19.78 4.74
C LYS A 88 6.25 -19.81 5.24
N ILE A 89 5.41 -20.63 4.63
CA ILE A 89 3.98 -20.71 4.94
C ILE A 89 3.55 -22.16 5.10
N SER A 90 2.42 -22.36 5.81
CA SER A 90 1.61 -23.56 5.67
C SER A 90 0.25 -23.22 5.03
N TYR A 91 -0.30 -24.18 4.34
CA TYR A 91 -1.55 -24.03 3.60
C TYR A 91 -2.26 -25.39 3.42
N GLN A 92 -3.57 -25.33 3.22
CA GLN A 92 -4.38 -26.53 2.96
C GLN A 92 -4.20 -27.00 1.54
N LYS A 93 -3.85 -28.29 1.34
CA LYS A 93 -3.74 -28.96 0.05
C LYS A 93 -4.59 -30.24 0.08
N GLY A 94 -5.80 -30.18 -0.46
CA GLY A 94 -6.79 -31.23 -0.24
C GLY A 94 -7.09 -31.37 1.25
N ASP A 95 -6.95 -32.58 1.80
CA ASP A 95 -7.16 -32.87 3.23
C ASP A 95 -5.89 -32.72 4.07
N GLU A 96 -4.75 -32.39 3.47
CA GLU A 96 -3.46 -32.31 4.14
C GLU A 96 -2.98 -30.86 4.31
N ILE A 97 -2.17 -30.64 5.33
CA ILE A 97 -1.43 -29.39 5.51
C ILE A 97 -0.07 -29.57 4.85
N SER A 98 0.27 -28.64 3.95
CA SER A 98 1.54 -28.59 3.25
C SER A 98 2.28 -27.30 3.58
N GLU A 99 3.62 -27.32 3.41
CA GLU A 99 4.47 -26.15 3.61
C GLU A 99 5.21 -25.79 2.33
N GLY A 100 5.62 -24.54 2.24
CA GLY A 100 6.46 -24.02 1.15
C GLY A 100 6.74 -22.56 1.32
N TYR A 101 7.27 -21.94 0.26
CA TYR A 101 7.63 -20.53 0.24
C TYR A 101 6.77 -19.77 -0.76
N VAL A 102 6.27 -18.62 -0.33
CA VAL A 102 5.55 -17.66 -1.16
C VAL A 102 6.27 -16.32 -1.14
N TRP A 103 6.27 -15.64 -2.28
CA TRP A 103 6.74 -14.24 -2.34
C TRP A 103 5.70 -13.31 -1.71
N GLY A 104 6.13 -12.46 -0.76
CA GLY A 104 5.23 -11.56 -0.01
C GLY A 104 4.41 -10.61 -0.87
N GLY A 105 4.92 -10.25 -2.05
CA GLY A 105 4.17 -9.45 -3.02
C GLY A 105 2.89 -10.10 -3.57
N ASN A 106 2.66 -11.38 -3.31
CA ASN A 106 1.43 -12.09 -3.67
C ASN A 106 0.35 -12.03 -2.59
N LEU A 107 0.67 -11.50 -1.42
CA LEU A 107 -0.20 -11.52 -0.25
C LEU A 107 -1.02 -10.25 -0.11
N ALA A 108 -2.21 -10.37 0.46
CA ALA A 108 -3.01 -9.22 0.86
C ALA A 108 -2.34 -8.52 2.06
N MET A 109 -2.23 -7.22 2.03
CA MET A 109 -1.74 -6.41 3.15
C MET A 109 -2.79 -6.26 4.25
N GLY A 110 -4.06 -6.32 3.86
CA GLY A 110 -5.19 -6.34 4.76
C GLY A 110 -6.34 -7.14 4.17
N TYR A 111 -7.15 -7.74 5.02
CA TYR A 111 -8.39 -8.38 4.58
C TYR A 111 -9.47 -8.25 5.64
N ARG A 112 -10.73 -8.24 5.20
CA ARG A 112 -11.91 -8.20 6.06
C ARG A 112 -12.99 -9.08 5.45
N ASN A 113 -13.81 -9.69 6.31
CA ASN A 113 -14.99 -10.43 5.90
C ASN A 113 -16.24 -9.73 6.38
N LYS A 114 -17.23 -9.59 5.55
CA LYS A 114 -18.55 -9.05 5.88
C LYS A 114 -19.60 -9.51 4.88
N ASN A 115 -20.77 -9.91 5.38
CA ASN A 115 -21.94 -10.26 4.57
C ASN A 115 -21.67 -11.35 3.51
N GLY A 116 -20.78 -12.31 3.80
CA GLY A 116 -20.42 -13.38 2.86
C GLY A 116 -19.36 -13.00 1.80
N TYR A 117 -18.88 -11.77 1.82
CA TYR A 117 -17.79 -11.29 0.99
C TYR A 117 -16.49 -11.17 1.75
N ASP A 118 -15.39 -11.51 1.10
CA ASP A 118 -14.04 -11.16 1.53
C ASP A 118 -13.57 -9.92 0.77
N PHE A 119 -13.08 -8.94 1.49
CA PHE A 119 -12.47 -7.72 0.97
C PHE A 119 -10.98 -7.79 1.20
N LEU A 120 -10.19 -7.67 0.14
CA LEU A 120 -8.74 -7.77 0.18
C LEU A 120 -8.12 -6.44 -0.25
N PHE A 121 -7.12 -5.97 0.49
CA PHE A 121 -6.31 -4.81 0.15
C PHE A 121 -4.88 -5.24 -0.10
N GLY A 122 -4.25 -4.76 -1.18
CA GLY A 122 -2.86 -5.09 -1.50
C GLY A 122 -2.28 -4.26 -2.64
N LEU A 123 -0.98 -4.43 -2.89
CA LEU A 123 -0.29 -3.77 -4.00
C LEU A 123 -0.38 -4.62 -5.27
N THR A 124 -0.78 -4.01 -6.37
CA THR A 124 -0.83 -4.65 -7.69
C THR A 124 0.47 -4.49 -8.46
N LYS A 125 1.01 -3.27 -8.48
CA LYS A 125 2.27 -2.94 -9.19
C LYS A 125 2.92 -1.69 -8.63
N THR A 126 4.19 -1.51 -8.97
CA THR A 126 4.93 -0.25 -8.83
C THR A 126 5.33 0.20 -10.23
N ILE A 127 5.17 1.46 -10.54
CA ILE A 127 5.54 2.07 -11.82
C ILE A 127 6.55 3.19 -11.60
N ASN A 128 7.45 3.39 -12.55
CA ASN A 128 8.33 4.55 -12.58
C ASN A 128 7.64 5.65 -13.38
N LYS A 129 7.56 6.85 -12.85
CA LYS A 129 7.05 8.02 -13.53
C LYS A 129 7.92 9.24 -13.23
N LYS A 130 7.79 10.27 -14.06
CA LYS A 130 8.41 11.56 -13.80
C LYS A 130 7.67 12.28 -12.68
N ASP A 131 8.41 12.94 -11.79
CA ASP A 131 7.80 13.87 -10.85
C ASP A 131 7.12 15.00 -11.61
N LYS A 132 5.94 15.43 -11.15
CA LYS A 132 5.17 16.49 -11.84
C LYS A 132 5.79 17.87 -11.68
N GLN A 133 6.41 18.13 -10.54
CA GLN A 133 7.02 19.41 -10.19
C GLN A 133 8.47 19.48 -10.68
N TYR A 134 9.18 18.34 -10.64
CA TYR A 134 10.59 18.19 -11.02
C TYR A 134 10.74 17.07 -12.05
N PRO A 135 10.46 17.34 -13.35
CA PRO A 135 10.41 16.29 -14.38
C PRO A 135 11.73 15.55 -14.64
N GLU A 136 12.86 16.08 -14.15
CA GLU A 136 14.16 15.41 -14.16
C GLU A 136 14.24 14.25 -13.14
N ILE A 137 13.41 14.28 -12.09
CA ILE A 137 13.38 13.26 -11.05
C ILE A 137 12.45 12.12 -11.47
N ASN A 138 12.94 10.90 -11.39
CA ASN A 138 12.12 9.69 -11.47
C ASN A 138 11.63 9.32 -10.09
N ILE A 139 10.33 9.15 -9.95
CA ILE A 139 9.69 8.65 -8.73
C ILE A 139 9.05 7.30 -8.98
N GLN A 140 9.07 6.45 -7.96
CA GLN A 140 8.28 5.23 -7.97
C GLN A 140 6.88 5.54 -7.45
N GLN A 141 5.88 4.96 -8.09
CA GLN A 141 4.48 5.10 -7.71
C GLN A 141 3.89 3.71 -7.48
N ASN A 142 3.42 3.45 -6.28
CA ASN A 142 2.70 2.23 -5.98
C ASN A 142 1.23 2.34 -6.42
N ILE A 143 0.73 1.26 -6.99
CA ILE A 143 -0.68 1.09 -7.31
C ILE A 143 -1.21 0.00 -6.39
N ALA A 144 -2.13 0.38 -5.51
CA ALA A 144 -2.87 -0.51 -4.66
C ALA A 144 -4.23 -0.86 -5.27
N ALA A 145 -4.84 -1.92 -4.78
CA ALA A 145 -6.22 -2.23 -5.10
C ALA A 145 -6.97 -2.79 -3.90
N ILE A 146 -8.28 -2.60 -3.94
CA ILE A 146 -9.24 -3.31 -3.11
C ILE A 146 -10.01 -4.25 -4.01
N LYS A 147 -10.05 -5.53 -3.64
CA LYS A 147 -10.81 -6.58 -4.30
C LYS A 147 -11.96 -7.02 -3.41
N VAL A 148 -13.12 -7.30 -4.00
CA VAL A 148 -14.20 -8.02 -3.35
C VAL A 148 -14.32 -9.40 -3.95
N VAL A 149 -14.37 -10.43 -3.11
CA VAL A 149 -14.32 -11.82 -3.51
C VAL A 149 -15.46 -12.59 -2.83
N GLU A 150 -16.16 -13.43 -3.58
CA GLU A 150 -17.16 -14.37 -3.07
C GLU A 150 -16.62 -15.80 -3.24
N GLY A 151 -16.23 -16.42 -2.12
CA GLY A 151 -15.47 -17.67 -2.15
C GLY A 151 -14.09 -17.48 -2.81
N SER A 152 -13.89 -18.05 -4.00
CA SER A 152 -12.68 -17.86 -4.82
C SER A 152 -12.92 -17.01 -6.08
N THR A 153 -14.12 -16.46 -6.23
CA THR A 153 -14.50 -15.70 -7.43
C THR A 153 -14.32 -14.23 -7.18
N LEU A 154 -13.49 -13.55 -7.99
CA LEU A 154 -13.39 -12.10 -8.00
C LEU A 154 -14.72 -11.50 -8.47
N VAL A 155 -15.32 -10.66 -7.65
CA VAL A 155 -16.61 -10.01 -7.93
C VAL A 155 -16.37 -8.64 -8.55
N ASP A 156 -15.48 -7.84 -7.94
CA ASP A 156 -15.10 -6.52 -8.45
C ASP A 156 -13.74 -6.10 -7.88
N GLU A 157 -13.10 -5.13 -8.55
CA GLU A 157 -11.81 -4.58 -8.13
C GLU A 157 -11.75 -3.08 -8.45
N VAL A 158 -11.17 -2.31 -7.54
CA VAL A 158 -10.83 -0.91 -7.76
C VAL A 158 -9.37 -0.66 -7.42
N SER A 159 -8.66 0.02 -8.32
CA SER A 159 -7.25 0.37 -8.13
C SER A 159 -7.09 1.88 -7.93
N PHE A 160 -6.07 2.26 -7.15
CA PHE A 160 -5.74 3.65 -6.88
C PHE A 160 -4.24 3.82 -6.66
N GLU A 161 -3.75 5.03 -6.93
CA GLU A 161 -2.36 5.38 -6.64
C GLU A 161 -2.17 5.57 -5.13
N THR A 162 -1.00 5.14 -4.62
CA THR A 162 -0.57 5.47 -3.26
C THR A 162 0.82 6.10 -3.32
N GLY A 163 1.31 6.67 -2.24
CA GLY A 163 2.71 7.03 -2.13
C GLY A 163 3.62 5.82 -2.36
N SER A 164 4.88 6.06 -2.54
CA SER A 164 5.93 5.05 -2.60
C SER A 164 7.13 5.50 -1.76
N GLY A 165 7.95 4.56 -1.32
CA GLY A 165 9.16 4.84 -0.54
C GLY A 165 9.20 4.09 0.78
N GLU A 166 10.33 4.20 1.45
CA GLU A 166 10.66 3.46 2.66
C GLU A 166 9.85 3.91 3.88
N SER A 167 9.45 5.19 3.89
CA SER A 167 8.72 5.81 5.01
C SER A 167 7.20 5.68 4.89
N LEU A 168 6.69 4.66 4.20
CA LEU A 168 5.26 4.38 4.10
C LEU A 168 4.90 3.06 4.77
N SER A 169 3.76 3.05 5.46
CA SER A 169 3.16 1.87 6.08
C SER A 169 1.79 1.58 5.47
N TYR A 170 1.49 0.31 5.21
CA TYR A 170 0.27 -0.16 4.54
C TYR A 170 -0.62 -0.99 5.48
N GLY A 171 -0.53 -0.78 6.78
CA GLY A 171 -1.13 -1.67 7.78
C GLY A 171 -2.63 -1.51 8.03
N THR A 172 -3.27 -0.44 7.57
CA THR A 172 -4.65 -0.14 7.97
C THR A 172 -5.64 -0.36 6.84
N PHE A 173 -6.52 -1.34 7.04
CA PHE A 173 -7.65 -1.62 6.16
C PHE A 173 -8.87 -1.98 6.99
N ASN A 174 -9.96 -1.22 6.90
CA ASN A 174 -11.13 -1.34 7.75
C ASN A 174 -12.44 -1.33 6.95
N ILE A 175 -13.48 -1.93 7.56
CA ILE A 175 -14.87 -1.75 7.16
C ILE A 175 -15.50 -0.74 8.10
N GLU A 176 -16.13 0.26 7.53
CA GLU A 176 -16.92 1.26 8.22
C GLU A 176 -18.41 1.09 7.90
N SER A 177 -19.26 1.90 8.50
CA SER A 177 -20.70 1.93 8.21
C SER A 177 -20.95 2.44 6.77
N ASN A 178 -22.21 2.41 6.34
CA ASN A 178 -22.61 3.03 5.08
C ASN A 178 -22.70 4.57 5.13
N HIS A 179 -22.31 5.19 6.25
CA HIS A 179 -22.35 6.64 6.51
C HIS A 179 -23.71 7.31 6.22
N LYS A 180 -24.81 6.55 6.26
CA LYS A 180 -26.16 6.95 5.85
C LYS A 180 -26.27 7.40 4.37
N LEU A 181 -25.35 6.97 3.52
CA LEU A 181 -25.48 7.11 2.07
C LEU A 181 -26.51 6.09 1.55
N GLN A 182 -27.44 6.56 0.72
CA GLN A 182 -28.52 5.72 0.18
C GLN A 182 -27.95 4.56 -0.65
N ASN A 183 -28.47 3.33 -0.43
CA ASN A 183 -28.11 2.11 -1.14
C ASN A 183 -26.65 1.66 -0.97
N VAL A 184 -25.86 2.27 -0.11
CA VAL A 184 -24.53 1.79 0.24
C VAL A 184 -24.67 0.73 1.33
N GLU A 185 -24.03 -0.43 1.15
CA GLU A 185 -24.05 -1.53 2.12
C GLU A 185 -23.01 -1.31 3.23
N LEU A 186 -21.82 -0.94 2.83
CA LEU A 186 -20.69 -0.62 3.72
C LEU A 186 -19.68 0.26 3.00
N THR A 187 -18.76 0.84 3.76
CA THR A 187 -17.62 1.59 3.28
C THR A 187 -16.33 0.87 3.68
N LEU A 188 -15.41 0.77 2.75
CA LEU A 188 -14.05 0.29 2.99
C LEU A 188 -13.13 1.50 3.10
N LYS A 189 -12.19 1.46 4.03
CA LYS A 189 -11.14 2.46 4.18
C LYS A 189 -9.78 1.79 4.21
N ALA A 190 -8.93 2.13 3.24
CA ALA A 190 -7.52 1.77 3.23
C ALA A 190 -6.69 3.00 3.53
N THR A 191 -5.80 2.92 4.52
CA THR A 191 -4.88 3.99 4.88
C THR A 191 -3.45 3.55 4.57
N VAL A 192 -2.74 4.41 3.86
CA VAL A 192 -1.30 4.33 3.66
C VAL A 192 -0.67 5.47 4.44
N SER A 193 0.01 5.16 5.53
CA SER A 193 0.55 6.14 6.47
C SER A 193 1.95 6.58 6.09
N GLY A 194 2.21 7.88 6.11
CA GLY A 194 3.57 8.44 6.13
C GLY A 194 4.15 8.33 7.54
N GLU A 195 5.31 7.69 7.67
CA GLU A 195 5.94 7.37 8.97
C GLU A 195 7.03 8.39 9.36
N ALA A 196 7.18 9.49 8.61
CA ALA A 196 8.13 10.56 8.92
C ALA A 196 7.54 11.93 8.62
N CYS A 197 8.14 13.00 9.21
CA CYS A 197 7.79 14.39 8.94
C CYS A 197 7.85 14.69 7.43
N GLY A 198 6.87 15.40 6.91
CA GLY A 198 6.79 15.77 5.51
C GLY A 198 6.40 14.61 4.56
N ILE A 199 6.19 13.39 5.06
CA ILE A 199 5.72 12.26 4.27
C ILE A 199 4.19 12.18 4.35
N ALA A 200 3.54 12.25 3.20
CA ALA A 200 2.08 12.25 3.13
C ALA A 200 1.47 10.88 3.45
N SER A 201 0.40 10.90 4.25
CA SER A 201 -0.53 9.79 4.43
C SER A 201 -1.69 9.92 3.46
N TYR A 202 -2.24 8.78 3.03
CA TYR A 202 -3.34 8.73 2.08
C TYR A 202 -4.47 7.85 2.62
N ASP A 203 -5.71 8.35 2.55
CA ASP A 203 -6.91 7.59 2.85
C ASP A 203 -7.72 7.36 1.58
N GLN A 204 -7.98 6.12 1.26
CA GLN A 204 -8.86 5.72 0.17
C GLN A 204 -10.15 5.14 0.71
N TYR A 205 -11.24 5.87 0.51
CA TYR A 205 -12.59 5.39 0.79
C TYR A 205 -13.17 4.73 -0.45
N VAL A 206 -13.80 3.58 -0.26
CA VAL A 206 -14.48 2.82 -1.32
C VAL A 206 -15.84 2.36 -0.82
N LEU A 207 -16.88 2.79 -1.50
CA LEU A 207 -18.25 2.36 -1.20
C LEU A 207 -18.50 0.99 -1.83
N PHE A 208 -19.13 0.08 -1.09
CA PHE A 208 -19.60 -1.20 -1.62
C PHE A 208 -21.12 -1.19 -1.74
N LYS A 209 -21.59 -1.52 -2.93
CA LYS A 209 -23.00 -1.48 -3.31
C LYS A 209 -23.27 -2.45 -4.46
N ASP A 210 -24.29 -3.31 -4.33
CA ASP A 210 -24.73 -4.21 -5.42
C ASP A 210 -23.56 -4.97 -6.08
N LYS A 211 -22.66 -5.52 -5.25
CA LYS A 211 -21.44 -6.21 -5.69
C LYS A 211 -20.43 -5.33 -6.45
N LYS A 212 -20.53 -4.00 -6.35
CA LYS A 212 -19.65 -3.03 -7.00
C LYS A 212 -18.88 -2.20 -5.98
N LEU A 213 -17.64 -1.89 -6.33
CA LEU A 213 -16.73 -1.01 -5.61
C LEU A 213 -16.71 0.37 -6.29
N ILE A 214 -16.98 1.42 -5.52
CA ILE A 214 -17.00 2.80 -6.02
C ILE A 214 -15.99 3.59 -5.20
N ALA A 215 -14.83 3.91 -5.79
CA ALA A 215 -13.82 4.72 -5.13
C ALA A 215 -14.28 6.18 -5.01
N LEU A 216 -14.12 6.75 -3.83
CA LEU A 216 -14.22 8.20 -3.62
C LEU A 216 -12.89 8.87 -3.97
N PRO A 217 -12.84 10.20 -4.10
CA PRO A 217 -11.58 10.91 -4.22
C PRO A 217 -10.65 10.55 -3.06
N GLN A 218 -9.38 10.34 -3.35
CA GLN A 218 -8.39 10.04 -2.31
C GLN A 218 -8.13 11.26 -1.45
N LEU A 219 -7.97 11.06 -0.16
CA LEU A 219 -7.58 12.11 0.79
C LEU A 219 -6.08 12.03 1.07
N MET A 220 -5.46 13.19 1.27
CA MET A 220 -4.06 13.32 1.62
C MET A 220 -3.91 14.12 2.91
N ASN A 221 -3.04 13.65 3.80
CA ASN A 221 -2.69 14.35 5.03
C ASN A 221 -1.18 14.36 5.18
N VAL A 222 -0.60 15.51 5.46
CA VAL A 222 0.83 15.65 5.70
C VAL A 222 1.08 16.76 6.73
N GLY A 223 2.08 16.57 7.57
CA GLY A 223 2.53 17.57 8.53
C GLY A 223 4.05 17.61 8.63
N ASP A 224 4.61 18.78 8.82
CA ASP A 224 6.03 18.99 9.03
C ASP A 224 6.26 20.01 10.15
N ALA A 225 6.57 19.50 11.35
CA ALA A 225 7.12 20.20 12.53
C ALA A 225 6.61 21.64 12.77
N ASP A 226 5.30 21.83 12.81
CA ASP A 226 4.66 23.14 13.03
C ASP A 226 4.94 24.21 11.95
N VAL A 227 5.62 23.88 10.87
CA VAL A 227 5.93 24.77 9.76
C VAL A 227 4.90 24.65 8.65
N TYR A 228 4.41 23.43 8.42
CA TYR A 228 3.45 23.11 7.39
C TYR A 228 2.52 22.01 7.82
N TYR A 229 1.23 22.13 7.47
CA TYR A 229 0.33 21.00 7.40
C TYR A 229 -0.67 21.15 6.26
N HIS A 230 -1.07 20.01 5.71
CA HIS A 230 -2.19 19.87 4.79
C HIS A 230 -3.06 18.72 5.28
N SER A 231 -4.36 18.97 5.46
CA SER A 231 -5.31 17.98 5.95
C SER A 231 -6.55 17.97 5.08
N GLU A 232 -6.98 16.77 4.71
CA GLU A 232 -8.20 16.51 3.95
C GLU A 232 -9.09 15.54 4.69
N GLU A 233 -10.40 15.81 4.67
CA GLU A 233 -11.42 14.97 5.31
C GLU A 233 -12.70 14.91 4.49
N PHE A 234 -13.47 13.83 4.68
CA PHE A 234 -14.87 13.81 4.28
C PHE A 234 -15.79 14.01 5.47
N ILE A 235 -16.84 14.81 5.28
CA ILE A 235 -18.00 14.91 6.17
C ILE A 235 -19.13 14.14 5.49
N PHE A 236 -19.51 13.02 6.08
CA PHE A 236 -20.58 12.17 5.58
C PHE A 236 -21.94 12.56 6.18
N PRO A 237 -23.07 12.04 5.65
CA PRO A 237 -24.41 12.36 6.16
C PRO A 237 -24.63 12.08 7.66
N ASN A 238 -23.90 11.14 8.24
CA ASN A 238 -23.99 10.81 9.68
C ASN A 238 -23.11 11.68 10.58
N ASP A 239 -22.23 12.49 9.99
CA ASP A 239 -21.33 13.35 10.75
C ASP A 239 -21.96 14.68 11.11
N LYS A 240 -21.38 15.40 12.08
CA LYS A 240 -21.79 16.77 12.40
C LYS A 240 -21.58 17.69 11.19
N GLY A 241 -22.65 18.28 10.70
CA GLY A 241 -22.64 19.14 9.51
C GLY A 241 -22.80 18.36 8.20
N GLY A 242 -23.07 17.04 8.27
CA GLY A 242 -23.36 16.23 7.09
C GLY A 242 -24.69 16.61 6.42
N ILE A 243 -24.76 16.35 5.12
CA ILE A 243 -25.93 16.64 4.27
C ILE A 243 -26.48 15.32 3.74
N PRO A 244 -27.80 15.05 3.80
CA PRO A 244 -28.38 13.85 3.23
C PRO A 244 -28.01 13.65 1.76
N ASN A 245 -27.67 12.42 1.41
CA ASN A 245 -27.28 12.03 0.05
C ASN A 245 -26.13 12.88 -0.54
N ALA A 246 -25.17 13.26 0.30
CA ALA A 246 -23.96 13.98 -0.13
C ALA A 246 -22.79 13.64 0.79
N PHE A 247 -21.59 13.82 0.32
CA PHE A 247 -20.40 13.90 1.16
C PHE A 247 -19.63 15.17 0.82
N ILE A 248 -19.05 15.78 1.84
CA ILE A 248 -18.35 17.07 1.71
C ILE A 248 -16.88 16.82 1.91
N PHE A 249 -16.09 17.09 0.90
CA PHE A 249 -14.65 17.18 1.00
C PHE A 249 -14.29 18.52 1.63
N LYS A 250 -13.43 18.47 2.64
CA LYS A 250 -12.81 19.66 3.25
C LYS A 250 -11.31 19.55 3.19
N MET A 251 -10.66 20.68 3.00
CA MET A 251 -9.22 20.82 3.03
C MET A 251 -8.84 22.01 3.88
N GLU A 252 -7.88 21.82 4.76
CA GLU A 252 -7.15 22.88 5.46
C GLU A 252 -5.65 22.75 5.18
N GLU A 253 -5.02 23.88 4.95
CA GLU A 253 -3.57 23.99 4.74
C GLU A 253 -3.05 25.17 5.56
N MET A 254 -1.91 24.99 6.20
CA MET A 254 -1.20 26.04 6.91
C MET A 254 0.29 25.96 6.56
N GLU A 255 0.87 27.10 6.26
CA GLU A 255 2.29 27.27 6.01
C GLU A 255 2.79 28.46 6.80
N LYS A 256 3.95 28.36 7.45
CA LYS A 256 4.66 29.50 8.05
C LYS A 256 5.68 30.06 7.07
N ASP A 257 5.72 31.38 6.97
CA ASP A 257 6.74 32.06 6.19
C ASP A 257 8.04 32.25 7.01
N ASP A 258 9.08 32.79 6.37
CA ASP A 258 10.40 33.04 7.00
C ASP A 258 10.35 33.98 8.21
N LYS A 259 9.22 34.61 8.49
CA LYS A 259 8.95 35.46 9.64
C LYS A 259 8.01 34.85 10.66
N ASP A 260 7.85 33.53 10.60
CA ASP A 260 6.98 32.72 11.46
C ASP A 260 5.48 33.14 11.42
N ARG A 261 5.03 33.76 10.31
CA ARG A 261 3.64 34.16 10.11
C ARG A 261 2.86 33.06 9.40
N GLU A 262 1.76 32.65 10.00
CA GLU A 262 0.91 31.63 9.45
C GLU A 262 0.09 32.14 8.25
N LYS A 263 0.14 31.40 7.16
CA LYS A 263 -0.79 31.51 6.02
C LYS A 263 -1.71 30.31 6.02
N LYS A 264 -3.02 30.54 6.09
CA LYS A 264 -4.03 29.49 6.11
C LYS A 264 -4.87 29.50 4.85
N LYS A 265 -5.15 28.32 4.32
CA LYS A 265 -6.01 28.11 3.17
C LYS A 265 -7.02 27.02 3.49
N LYS A 266 -8.29 27.24 3.11
CA LYS A 266 -9.38 26.27 3.27
C LYS A 266 -10.12 26.11 1.96
N ALA A 267 -10.53 24.89 1.67
CA ALA A 267 -11.39 24.61 0.54
C ALA A 267 -12.47 23.60 0.95
N SER A 268 -13.60 23.63 0.25
CA SER A 268 -14.67 22.66 0.43
C SER A 268 -15.33 22.36 -0.90
N LYS A 269 -15.66 21.09 -1.11
CA LYS A 269 -16.39 20.60 -2.30
C LYS A 269 -17.50 19.68 -1.84
N THR A 270 -18.70 19.84 -2.39
CA THR A 270 -19.83 18.96 -2.09
C THR A 270 -20.03 17.99 -3.24
N TYR A 271 -20.05 16.70 -2.94
CA TYR A 271 -20.36 15.64 -3.89
C TYR A 271 -21.76 15.13 -3.61
N LEU A 272 -22.65 15.20 -4.60
CA LEU A 272 -24.02 14.69 -4.52
C LEU A 272 -24.02 13.21 -4.88
N TRP A 273 -24.59 12.40 -4.00
CA TRP A 273 -24.77 10.96 -4.17
C TRP A 273 -26.20 10.65 -4.60
N ASN A 274 -26.38 9.90 -5.68
CA ASN A 274 -27.71 9.56 -6.22
C ASN A 274 -28.14 8.11 -5.94
N GLY A 275 -27.41 7.42 -5.05
CA GLY A 275 -27.64 5.99 -4.74
C GLY A 275 -26.88 5.02 -5.63
N SER A 276 -26.10 5.49 -6.63
CA SER A 276 -25.30 4.64 -7.51
C SER A 276 -23.97 5.28 -7.96
N SER A 277 -23.90 6.60 -7.98
CA SER A 277 -22.71 7.37 -8.36
C SER A 277 -22.72 8.72 -7.67
N TYR A 278 -21.61 9.43 -7.73
CA TYR A 278 -21.51 10.79 -7.21
C TYR A 278 -21.07 11.77 -8.31
N LYS A 279 -21.42 13.03 -8.13
CA LYS A 279 -20.97 14.14 -8.95
C LYS A 279 -20.68 15.36 -8.10
N LEU A 280 -19.71 16.16 -8.51
CA LEU A 280 -19.45 17.45 -7.91
C LEU A 280 -20.68 18.37 -8.12
N LYS A 281 -21.10 19.07 -7.03
CA LYS A 281 -22.21 20.01 -7.07
C LYS A 281 -21.82 21.31 -7.78
#